data_fee40c215056c157e939ea159b09b5ab
#
_entry.id   fee40c215056c157e939ea159b09b5ab
#
_cell.length_a   1.000
_cell.length_b   1.000
_cell.length_c   1.000
_cell.angle_alpha   90.00
_cell.angle_beta   90.00
_cell.angle_gamma   90.00
#
_symmetry.space_group_name_H-M   'P 1'
#
loop_
_entity.id
_entity.type
_entity.pdbx_description
1 polymer ?
#
loop_
_entity_poly.entity_id
_entity_poly.type
_entity_poly.pdbx_seq_one_letter_code
_entity_poly.pdbx_strand_id
1 'polypeptide(L)'
;MGSALIELSGIERVFRLGDSEVHALRQLELRIDAGEYVAVMGPSGSGKSTLLNLLGLLDHPNSGTYRLEGRDVTTLSADEQARVRSERIGFVFQSFHLVPRLTAAENIALPMTLAGIDPAARAQRVKQALKDYGLADRAHHRPNELSGGQRQRVAIARATIMQPAMILADEPTGNLDRATREEVMRLLEELNQQGVTLIVVTHDTALGARARRQLLMEDGELRHDSNAE
;
A
#
# COMPACT_ATOMS: atom_id res chain seq x y z
N MET A 1 5.04 -23.95 -3.97
CA MET A 1 3.89 -23.04 -3.79
C MET A 1 4.26 -22.10 -2.65
N GLY A 2 4.20 -20.78 -2.86
CA GLY A 2 4.44 -19.78 -1.82
C GLY A 2 3.38 -19.87 -0.72
N SER A 3 3.67 -19.35 0.47
CA SER A 3 2.66 -19.21 1.52
C SER A 3 1.73 -18.05 1.14
N ALA A 4 0.40 -18.28 1.20
CA ALA A 4 -0.57 -17.23 0.96
C ALA A 4 -0.38 -16.09 1.98
N LEU A 5 -0.16 -14.87 1.47
CA LEU A 5 -0.19 -13.67 2.29
C LEU A 5 -1.62 -13.14 2.39
N ILE A 6 -2.33 -13.08 1.26
CA ILE A 6 -3.70 -12.58 1.14
C ILE A 6 -4.58 -13.67 0.56
N GLU A 7 -5.74 -13.90 1.17
CA GLU A 7 -6.81 -14.72 0.63
C GLU A 7 -8.14 -13.98 0.81
N LEU A 8 -8.79 -13.68 -0.30
CA LEU A 8 -10.15 -13.12 -0.35
C LEU A 8 -11.08 -14.17 -0.88
N SER A 9 -12.21 -14.40 -0.21
CA SER A 9 -13.23 -15.35 -0.65
C SER A 9 -14.62 -14.73 -0.59
N GLY A 10 -15.27 -14.60 -1.76
CA GLY A 10 -16.61 -14.05 -1.91
C GLY A 10 -16.77 -12.62 -1.42
N ILE A 11 -15.74 -11.79 -1.57
CA ILE A 11 -15.75 -10.42 -1.05
C ILE A 11 -16.74 -9.55 -1.83
N GLU A 12 -17.67 -8.96 -1.10
CA GLU A 12 -18.58 -7.93 -1.61
C GLU A 12 -18.40 -6.60 -0.87
N ARG A 13 -18.47 -5.52 -1.62
CA ARG A 13 -18.54 -4.17 -1.05
C ARG A 13 -19.58 -3.33 -1.78
N VAL A 14 -20.59 -2.90 -1.04
CA VAL A 14 -21.71 -2.09 -1.53
C VAL A 14 -21.73 -0.77 -0.76
N PHE A 15 -21.78 0.34 -1.48
CA PHE A 15 -22.00 1.67 -0.90
C PHE A 15 -23.44 2.12 -1.17
N ARG A 16 -24.09 2.68 -0.17
CA ARG A 16 -25.42 3.30 -0.31
C ARG A 16 -25.27 4.80 -0.49
N LEU A 17 -25.77 5.32 -1.60
CA LEU A 17 -25.77 6.73 -1.96
C LEU A 17 -27.24 7.19 -2.10
N GLY A 18 -27.86 7.62 -1.00
CA GLY A 18 -29.29 7.87 -0.95
C GLY A 18 -30.08 6.58 -1.24
N ASP A 19 -30.93 6.61 -2.26
CA ASP A 19 -31.75 5.47 -2.69
C ASP A 19 -31.02 4.51 -3.67
N SER A 20 -29.77 4.82 -4.03
CA SER A 20 -29.00 4.01 -4.98
C SER A 20 -27.95 3.17 -4.27
N GLU A 21 -27.72 1.95 -4.77
CA GLU A 21 -26.64 1.08 -4.32
C GLU A 21 -25.57 0.97 -5.40
N VAL A 22 -24.31 1.14 -4.99
CA VAL A 22 -23.13 0.98 -5.86
C VAL A 22 -22.35 -0.23 -5.39
N HIS A 23 -22.34 -1.28 -6.17
CA HIS A 23 -21.55 -2.49 -5.92
C HIS A 23 -20.11 -2.23 -6.37
N ALA A 24 -19.27 -1.85 -5.43
CA ALA A 24 -17.86 -1.52 -5.70
C ALA A 24 -16.97 -2.77 -5.81
N LEU A 25 -17.33 -3.87 -5.11
CA LEU A 25 -16.73 -5.20 -5.28
C LEU A 25 -17.83 -6.24 -5.30
N ARG A 26 -17.70 -7.24 -6.19
CA ARG A 26 -18.70 -8.29 -6.44
C ARG A 26 -18.06 -9.66 -6.39
N GLN A 27 -18.39 -10.48 -5.38
CA GLN A 27 -17.96 -11.87 -5.21
C GLN A 27 -16.48 -12.09 -5.56
N LEU A 28 -15.61 -11.18 -5.06
CA LEU A 28 -14.21 -11.19 -5.44
C LEU A 28 -13.46 -12.37 -4.78
N GLU A 29 -12.85 -13.19 -5.61
CA GLU A 29 -11.91 -14.23 -5.23
C GLU A 29 -10.49 -13.78 -5.60
N LEU A 30 -9.57 -13.78 -4.65
CA LEU A 30 -8.18 -13.39 -4.92
C LEU A 30 -7.24 -14.04 -3.90
N ARG A 31 -6.15 -14.62 -4.41
CA ARG A 31 -5.04 -15.09 -3.58
C ARG A 31 -3.76 -14.40 -4.05
N ILE A 32 -2.99 -13.87 -3.10
CA ILE A 32 -1.66 -13.31 -3.35
C ILE A 32 -0.68 -14.00 -2.39
N ASP A 33 0.38 -14.56 -2.94
CA ASP A 33 1.44 -15.20 -2.16
C ASP A 33 2.46 -14.15 -1.67
N ALA A 34 3.18 -14.48 -0.57
CA ALA A 34 4.21 -13.60 -0.03
C ALA A 34 5.33 -13.34 -1.05
N GLY A 35 5.78 -12.09 -1.16
CA GLY A 35 6.82 -11.66 -2.08
C GLY A 35 6.38 -11.43 -3.52
N GLU A 36 5.09 -11.59 -3.85
CA GLU A 36 4.60 -11.25 -5.19
C GLU A 36 4.67 -9.74 -5.46
N TYR A 37 4.90 -9.39 -6.73
CA TYR A 37 4.66 -8.04 -7.26
C TYR A 37 3.44 -8.09 -8.19
N VAL A 38 2.36 -7.45 -7.75
CA VAL A 38 1.05 -7.46 -8.40
C VAL A 38 0.67 -6.04 -8.83
N ALA A 39 0.26 -5.86 -10.08
CA ALA A 39 -0.38 -4.64 -10.56
C ALA A 39 -1.89 -4.83 -10.66
N VAL A 40 -2.66 -3.93 -10.06
CA VAL A 40 -4.12 -3.88 -10.19
C VAL A 40 -4.49 -2.76 -11.14
N MET A 41 -5.07 -3.11 -12.27
CA MET A 41 -5.39 -2.22 -13.38
C MET A 41 -6.89 -2.23 -13.67
N GLY A 42 -7.35 -1.27 -14.46
CA GLY A 42 -8.75 -1.16 -14.90
C GLY A 42 -9.20 0.29 -15.04
N PRO A 43 -10.37 0.55 -15.64
CA PRO A 43 -10.90 1.89 -15.83
C PRO A 43 -11.23 2.60 -14.50
N SER A 44 -11.46 3.91 -14.56
CA SER A 44 -11.95 4.65 -13.38
C SER A 44 -13.30 4.09 -12.92
N GLY A 45 -13.48 3.96 -11.60
CA GLY A 45 -14.72 3.40 -11.04
C GLY A 45 -14.79 1.87 -11.00
N SER A 46 -13.78 1.13 -11.49
CA SER A 46 -13.82 -0.35 -11.50
C SER A 46 -13.65 -1.03 -10.13
N GLY A 47 -13.48 -0.27 -9.02
CA GLY A 47 -13.34 -0.83 -7.67
C GLY A 47 -11.91 -0.95 -7.15
N LYS A 48 -10.87 -0.56 -7.91
CA LYS A 48 -9.45 -0.69 -7.51
C LYS A 48 -9.12 -0.05 -6.16
N SER A 49 -9.51 1.20 -5.96
CA SER A 49 -9.26 1.90 -4.69
C SER A 49 -10.07 1.29 -3.54
N THR A 50 -11.25 0.74 -3.81
CA THR A 50 -12.04 0.00 -2.82
C THR A 50 -11.32 -1.29 -2.43
N LEU A 51 -10.80 -2.04 -3.41
CA LEU A 51 -9.98 -3.22 -3.15
C LEU A 51 -8.74 -2.85 -2.33
N LEU A 52 -8.02 -1.80 -2.71
CA LEU A 52 -6.84 -1.35 -1.98
C LEU A 52 -7.16 -0.98 -0.52
N ASN A 53 -8.25 -0.25 -0.29
CA ASN A 53 -8.71 0.12 1.04
C ASN A 53 -9.10 -1.10 1.88
N LEU A 54 -9.74 -2.10 1.26
CA LEU A 54 -10.10 -3.35 1.92
C LEU A 54 -8.84 -4.15 2.29
N LEU A 55 -7.91 -4.34 1.35
CA LEU A 55 -6.62 -5.00 1.61
C LEU A 55 -5.84 -4.28 2.71
N GLY A 56 -5.96 -2.96 2.73
CA GLY A 56 -5.32 -2.10 3.73
C GLY A 56 -6.01 -2.02 5.09
N LEU A 57 -7.11 -2.75 5.30
CA LEU A 57 -7.93 -2.67 6.51
C LEU A 57 -8.39 -1.24 6.83
N LEU A 58 -8.60 -0.42 5.81
CA LEU A 58 -9.18 0.93 5.90
C LEU A 58 -10.69 0.91 5.67
N ASP A 59 -11.20 -0.18 5.11
CA ASP A 59 -12.62 -0.43 4.86
C ASP A 59 -12.95 -1.89 5.15
N HIS A 60 -14.25 -2.21 5.29
CA HIS A 60 -14.75 -3.54 5.60
C HIS A 60 -15.62 -4.07 4.46
N PRO A 61 -15.56 -5.37 4.15
CA PRO A 61 -16.50 -5.97 3.22
C PRO A 61 -17.92 -6.04 3.83
N ASN A 62 -18.95 -6.07 2.98
CA ASN A 62 -20.31 -6.34 3.42
C ASN A 62 -20.54 -7.85 3.63
N SER A 63 -19.85 -8.69 2.84
CA SER A 63 -19.83 -10.14 2.96
C SER A 63 -18.51 -10.72 2.45
N GLY A 64 -18.28 -12.01 2.67
CA GLY A 64 -17.05 -12.71 2.33
C GLY A 64 -16.02 -12.72 3.46
N THR A 65 -14.88 -13.34 3.20
CA THR A 65 -13.78 -13.51 4.17
C THR A 65 -12.48 -12.96 3.62
N TYR A 66 -11.74 -12.20 4.43
CA TYR A 66 -10.38 -11.78 4.14
C TYR A 66 -9.43 -12.40 5.16
N ARG A 67 -8.49 -13.21 4.68
CA ARG A 67 -7.40 -13.75 5.50
C ARG A 67 -6.08 -13.08 5.12
N LEU A 68 -5.39 -12.59 6.13
CA LEU A 68 -4.03 -12.05 6.03
C LEU A 68 -3.10 -12.99 6.80
N GLU A 69 -2.11 -13.57 6.14
CA GLU A 69 -1.20 -14.59 6.73
C GLU A 69 -1.97 -15.74 7.42
N GLY A 70 -3.07 -16.18 6.80
CA GLY A 70 -3.94 -17.24 7.32
C GLY A 70 -4.90 -16.82 8.44
N ARG A 71 -4.75 -15.61 9.02
CA ARG A 71 -5.66 -15.08 10.05
C ARG A 71 -6.85 -14.37 9.40
N ASP A 72 -8.06 -14.73 9.77
CA ASP A 72 -9.26 -14.00 9.35
C ASP A 72 -9.26 -12.60 10.00
N VAL A 73 -9.15 -11.57 9.17
CA VAL A 73 -9.12 -10.17 9.61
C VAL A 73 -10.49 -9.48 9.52
N THR A 74 -11.50 -10.12 8.94
CA THR A 74 -12.87 -9.59 8.87
C THR A 74 -13.57 -9.60 10.21
N THR A 75 -13.17 -10.51 11.11
CA THR A 75 -13.76 -10.69 12.44
C THR A 75 -13.06 -9.88 13.54
N LEU A 76 -11.99 -9.17 13.22
CA LEU A 76 -11.20 -8.40 14.17
C LEU A 76 -11.93 -7.13 14.62
N SER A 77 -11.74 -6.74 15.88
CA SER A 77 -12.13 -5.42 16.37
C SER A 77 -11.35 -4.30 15.67
N ALA A 78 -11.87 -3.07 15.72
CA ALA A 78 -11.23 -1.91 15.12
C ALA A 78 -9.79 -1.69 15.64
N ASP A 79 -9.54 -1.93 16.92
CA ASP A 79 -8.22 -1.79 17.54
C ASP A 79 -7.25 -2.88 17.06
N GLU A 80 -7.72 -4.12 16.93
CA GLU A 80 -6.91 -5.21 16.38
C GLU A 80 -6.57 -4.97 14.91
N GLN A 81 -7.53 -4.50 14.10
CA GLN A 81 -7.28 -4.15 12.71
C GLN A 81 -6.29 -3.00 12.59
N ALA A 82 -6.40 -1.97 13.46
CA ALA A 82 -5.44 -0.87 13.49
C ALA A 82 -4.02 -1.36 13.82
N ARG A 83 -3.89 -2.33 14.74
CA ARG A 83 -2.60 -2.96 15.06
C ARG A 83 -2.05 -3.73 13.87
N VAL A 84 -2.85 -4.63 13.28
CA VAL A 84 -2.44 -5.43 12.09
C VAL A 84 -2.03 -4.50 10.96
N ARG A 85 -2.82 -3.45 10.67
CA ARG A 85 -2.51 -2.44 9.65
C ARG A 85 -1.17 -1.77 9.92
N SER A 86 -0.93 -1.32 11.15
CA SER A 86 0.31 -0.64 11.54
C SER A 86 1.55 -1.53 11.43
N GLU A 87 1.43 -2.81 11.76
CA GLU A 87 2.54 -3.75 11.82
C GLU A 87 2.83 -4.44 10.49
N ARG A 88 1.79 -4.70 9.67
CA ARG A 88 1.89 -5.59 8.50
C ARG A 88 1.72 -4.91 7.17
N ILE A 89 1.20 -3.66 7.14
CA ILE A 89 0.80 -2.98 5.90
C ILE A 89 1.46 -1.61 5.80
N GLY A 90 2.22 -1.39 4.74
CA GLY A 90 2.74 -0.08 4.37
C GLY A 90 1.88 0.56 3.28
N PHE A 91 1.61 1.86 3.38
CA PHE A 91 0.85 2.60 2.37
C PHE A 91 1.71 3.65 1.69
N VAL A 92 1.62 3.69 0.35
CA VAL A 92 2.24 4.70 -0.50
C VAL A 92 1.17 5.29 -1.42
N PHE A 93 0.89 6.58 -1.30
CA PHE A 93 -0.18 7.26 -2.04
C PHE A 93 0.39 8.26 -3.05
N GLN A 94 -0.38 8.53 -4.09
CA GLN A 94 -0.08 9.55 -5.10
C GLN A 94 0.14 10.94 -4.48
N SER A 95 -0.65 11.31 -3.47
CA SER A 95 -0.58 12.60 -2.77
C SER A 95 0.34 12.57 -1.54
N PHE A 96 1.22 11.56 -1.41
CA PHE A 96 2.21 11.38 -0.36
C PHE A 96 1.61 11.22 1.06
N HIS A 97 0.54 11.88 1.37
CA HIS A 97 -0.15 11.93 2.67
C HIS A 97 0.82 12.14 3.85
N LEU A 98 1.80 13.01 3.68
CA LEU A 98 2.68 13.44 4.76
C LEU A 98 1.96 14.42 5.68
N VAL A 99 2.27 14.36 6.97
CA VAL A 99 1.75 15.32 7.94
C VAL A 99 2.51 16.64 7.77
N PRO A 100 1.84 17.75 7.35
CA PRO A 100 2.54 18.97 6.93
C PRO A 100 3.33 19.68 8.03
N ARG A 101 2.95 19.48 9.29
CA ARG A 101 3.59 20.10 10.46
C ARG A 101 4.82 19.35 10.94
N LEU A 102 4.99 18.10 10.51
CA LEU A 102 6.11 17.24 10.87
C LEU A 102 7.24 17.35 9.83
N THR A 103 8.48 17.26 10.29
CA THR A 103 9.66 17.12 9.44
C THR A 103 9.68 15.76 8.72
N ALA A 104 10.61 15.56 7.79
CA ALA A 104 10.83 14.27 7.14
C ALA A 104 11.12 13.17 8.17
N ALA A 105 12.03 13.43 9.12
CA ALA A 105 12.36 12.50 10.19
C ALA A 105 11.14 12.15 11.06
N GLU A 106 10.35 13.13 11.45
CA GLU A 106 9.15 12.94 12.27
C GLU A 106 8.05 12.20 11.52
N ASN A 107 7.85 12.46 10.20
CA ASN A 107 6.93 11.69 9.37
C ASN A 107 7.34 10.23 9.30
N ILE A 108 8.63 9.93 9.12
CA ILE A 108 9.15 8.55 9.11
C ILE A 108 8.98 7.90 10.49
N ALA A 109 9.21 8.64 11.58
CA ALA A 109 9.07 8.13 12.94
C ALA A 109 7.62 7.86 13.38
N LEU A 110 6.64 8.46 12.70
CA LEU A 110 5.24 8.51 13.15
C LEU A 110 4.65 7.12 13.45
N PRO A 111 4.77 6.09 12.58
CA PRO A 111 4.22 4.76 12.88
C PRO A 111 4.82 4.16 14.16
N MET A 112 6.12 4.29 14.35
CA MET A 112 6.82 3.80 15.55
C MET A 112 6.41 4.57 16.81
N THR A 113 6.11 5.87 16.67
CA THR A 113 5.62 6.70 17.79
C THR A 113 4.25 6.24 18.25
N LEU A 114 3.35 5.96 17.30
CA LEU A 114 2.01 5.46 17.58
C LEU A 114 2.04 4.03 18.16
N ALA A 115 3.01 3.22 17.76
CA ALA A 115 3.23 1.88 18.29
C ALA A 115 3.95 1.87 19.67
N GLY A 116 4.29 3.03 20.25
CA GLY A 116 4.94 3.13 21.56
C GLY A 116 6.39 2.65 21.59
N ILE A 117 7.07 2.57 20.43
CA ILE A 117 8.48 2.15 20.38
C ILE A 117 9.36 3.17 21.10
N ASP A 118 10.35 2.68 21.83
CA ASP A 118 11.27 3.50 22.61
C ASP A 118 11.93 4.63 21.77
N PRO A 119 12.06 5.86 22.31
CA PRO A 119 12.62 7.00 21.58
C PRO A 119 14.03 6.79 21.03
N ALA A 120 14.92 6.11 21.78
CA ALA A 120 16.29 5.87 21.33
C ALA A 120 16.32 4.87 20.15
N ALA A 121 15.52 3.79 20.22
CA ALA A 121 15.37 2.84 19.14
C ALA A 121 14.75 3.49 17.88
N ARG A 122 13.77 4.38 18.05
CA ARG A 122 13.18 5.16 16.94
C ARG A 122 14.23 6.04 16.26
N ALA A 123 15.00 6.80 17.05
CA ALA A 123 16.03 7.70 16.51
C ALA A 123 17.05 6.95 15.66
N GLN A 124 17.49 5.77 16.11
CA GLN A 124 18.43 4.94 15.36
C GLN A 124 17.82 4.45 14.03
N ARG A 125 16.59 3.91 14.05
CA ARG A 125 15.91 3.41 12.84
C ARG A 125 15.61 4.53 11.85
N VAL A 126 15.16 5.70 12.32
CA VAL A 126 14.91 6.87 11.46
C VAL A 126 16.22 7.36 10.81
N LYS A 127 17.32 7.44 11.57
CA LYS A 127 18.62 7.83 11.03
C LYS A 127 19.06 6.88 9.91
N GLN A 128 18.89 5.58 10.11
CA GLN A 128 19.21 4.58 9.08
C GLN A 128 18.29 4.74 7.86
N ALA A 129 16.97 4.85 8.05
CA ALA A 129 16.03 5.04 6.97
C ALA A 129 16.33 6.31 6.15
N LEU A 130 16.60 7.44 6.80
CA LEU A 130 17.00 8.68 6.11
C LEU A 130 18.23 8.48 5.22
N LYS A 131 19.20 7.69 5.67
CA LYS A 131 20.39 7.36 4.88
C LYS A 131 20.03 6.46 3.69
N ASP A 132 19.30 5.37 3.93
CA ASP A 132 18.96 4.37 2.91
C ASP A 132 18.10 4.98 1.78
N TYR A 133 17.23 5.93 2.12
CA TYR A 133 16.39 6.63 1.16
C TYR A 133 16.99 7.94 0.59
N GLY A 134 18.28 8.24 0.89
CA GLY A 134 18.97 9.43 0.39
C GLY A 134 18.37 10.75 0.89
N LEU A 135 17.93 10.78 2.14
CA LEU A 135 17.23 11.91 2.78
C LEU A 135 17.98 12.48 3.99
N ALA A 136 19.24 12.06 4.23
CA ALA A 136 20.02 12.45 5.42
C ALA A 136 20.08 13.97 5.59
N ASP A 137 20.36 14.71 4.51
CA ASP A 137 20.47 16.18 4.51
C ASP A 137 19.08 16.88 4.51
N ARG A 138 18.01 16.12 4.51
CA ARG A 138 16.61 16.59 4.49
C ARG A 138 15.84 16.23 5.74
N ALA A 139 16.49 15.63 6.74
CA ALA A 139 15.86 15.12 7.97
C ALA A 139 14.95 16.15 8.66
N HIS A 140 15.37 17.41 8.70
CA HIS A 140 14.65 18.50 9.37
C HIS A 140 13.74 19.32 8.47
N HIS A 141 13.67 19.02 7.16
CA HIS A 141 12.79 19.72 6.23
C HIS A 141 11.34 19.24 6.40
N ARG A 142 10.40 20.17 6.24
CA ARG A 142 8.96 19.88 6.19
C ARG A 142 8.53 19.53 4.77
N PRO A 143 7.36 18.90 4.58
CA PRO A 143 6.90 18.48 3.25
C PRO A 143 6.85 19.60 2.19
N ASN A 144 6.55 20.84 2.57
CA ASN A 144 6.53 21.98 1.68
C ASN A 144 7.93 22.46 1.24
N GLU A 145 9.00 22.00 1.91
CA GLU A 145 10.39 22.33 1.60
C GLU A 145 11.06 21.22 0.78
N LEU A 146 10.33 20.15 0.46
CA LEU A 146 10.81 18.96 -0.26
C LEU A 146 10.28 18.92 -1.70
N SER A 147 11.11 18.43 -2.62
CA SER A 147 10.66 18.11 -3.98
C SER A 147 9.62 16.97 -3.97
N GLY A 148 8.89 16.77 -5.08
CA GLY A 148 7.94 15.66 -5.23
C GLY A 148 8.57 14.29 -4.95
N GLY A 149 9.73 14.03 -5.53
CA GLY A 149 10.48 12.78 -5.32
C GLY A 149 10.97 12.61 -3.89
N GLN A 150 11.43 13.70 -3.25
CA GLN A 150 11.82 13.66 -1.84
C GLN A 150 10.62 13.35 -0.94
N ARG A 151 9.46 13.98 -1.20
CA ARG A 151 8.21 13.66 -0.47
C ARG A 151 7.82 12.20 -0.63
N GLN A 152 7.92 11.66 -1.85
CA GLN A 152 7.59 10.25 -2.09
C GLN A 152 8.56 9.32 -1.39
N ARG A 153 9.86 9.61 -1.40
CA ARG A 153 10.86 8.83 -0.64
C ARG A 153 10.60 8.87 0.87
N VAL A 154 10.18 10.01 1.44
CA VAL A 154 9.74 10.10 2.85
C VAL A 154 8.50 9.23 3.08
N ALA A 155 7.52 9.24 2.18
CA ALA A 155 6.30 8.41 2.29
C ALA A 155 6.64 6.91 2.24
N ILE A 156 7.55 6.49 1.36
CA ILE A 156 8.01 5.10 1.27
C ILE A 156 8.79 4.71 2.53
N ALA A 157 9.72 5.55 2.99
CA ALA A 157 10.46 5.31 4.23
C ALA A 157 9.53 5.17 5.44
N ARG A 158 8.48 6.00 5.54
CA ARG A 158 7.43 5.88 6.56
C ARG A 158 6.66 4.56 6.42
N ALA A 159 6.31 4.16 5.20
CA ALA A 159 5.57 2.93 4.93
C ALA A 159 6.36 1.67 5.32
N THR A 160 7.70 1.73 5.23
CA THR A 160 8.59 0.59 5.46
C THR A 160 9.22 0.52 6.85
N ILE A 161 9.15 1.61 7.64
CA ILE A 161 9.86 1.71 8.93
C ILE A 161 9.43 0.63 9.95
N MET A 162 8.22 0.11 9.84
CA MET A 162 7.69 -0.98 10.66
C MET A 162 8.01 -2.37 10.09
N GLN A 163 8.72 -2.47 8.96
CA GLN A 163 9.04 -3.72 8.27
C GLN A 163 7.77 -4.53 7.89
N PRO A 164 6.85 -3.94 7.11
CA PRO A 164 5.58 -4.57 6.80
C PRO A 164 5.77 -5.81 5.91
N ALA A 165 4.76 -6.71 5.92
CA ALA A 165 4.71 -7.86 5.02
C ALA A 165 4.34 -7.45 3.58
N MET A 166 3.58 -6.35 3.44
CA MET A 166 3.18 -5.84 2.14
C MET A 166 3.18 -4.30 2.08
N ILE A 167 3.37 -3.79 0.87
CA ILE A 167 3.19 -2.38 0.51
C ILE A 167 2.01 -2.29 -0.47
N LEU A 168 1.05 -1.44 -0.13
CA LEU A 168 -0.07 -1.03 -0.97
C LEU A 168 0.23 0.34 -1.55
N ALA A 169 0.37 0.44 -2.85
CA ALA A 169 0.73 1.66 -3.55
C ALA A 169 -0.40 2.11 -4.49
N ASP A 170 -1.01 3.26 -4.20
CA ASP A 170 -2.07 3.86 -5.02
C ASP A 170 -1.46 4.97 -5.88
N GLU A 171 -1.34 4.70 -7.20
CA GLU A 171 -0.74 5.62 -8.19
C GLU A 171 0.57 6.26 -7.69
N PRO A 172 1.57 5.45 -7.23
CA PRO A 172 2.70 5.95 -6.44
C PRO A 172 3.58 6.98 -7.16
N THR A 173 3.39 7.16 -8.47
CA THR A 173 4.20 8.04 -9.30
C THR A 173 3.38 9.07 -10.10
N GLY A 174 2.06 9.13 -9.88
CA GLY A 174 1.15 9.96 -10.70
C GLY A 174 1.46 11.46 -10.66
N ASN A 175 2.08 11.97 -9.59
CA ASN A 175 2.44 13.39 -9.43
C ASN A 175 3.94 13.68 -9.63
N LEU A 176 4.68 12.76 -10.28
CA LEU A 176 6.14 12.88 -10.46
C LEU A 176 6.52 13.03 -11.92
N ASP A 177 7.62 13.76 -12.17
CA ASP A 177 8.25 13.77 -13.47
C ASP A 177 8.84 12.39 -13.83
N ARG A 178 9.16 12.20 -15.12
CA ARG A 178 9.57 10.90 -15.65
C ARG A 178 10.82 10.33 -14.95
N ALA A 179 11.84 11.15 -14.70
CA ALA A 179 13.09 10.68 -14.10
C ALA A 179 12.86 10.23 -12.64
N THR A 180 12.17 11.06 -11.86
CA THR A 180 11.80 10.78 -10.48
C THR A 180 10.86 9.55 -10.37
N ARG A 181 9.96 9.37 -11.34
CA ARG A 181 9.08 8.19 -11.44
C ARG A 181 9.90 6.89 -11.48
N GLU A 182 10.91 6.85 -12.37
CA GLU A 182 11.77 5.66 -12.51
C GLU A 182 12.57 5.36 -11.23
N GLU A 183 13.03 6.39 -10.51
CA GLU A 183 13.73 6.22 -9.23
C GLU A 183 12.80 5.63 -8.16
N VAL A 184 11.57 6.15 -8.05
CA VAL A 184 10.58 5.68 -7.08
C VAL A 184 10.17 4.23 -7.37
N MET A 185 9.95 3.89 -8.64
CA MET A 185 9.59 2.52 -9.00
C MET A 185 10.72 1.53 -8.72
N ARG A 186 11.97 1.88 -9.04
CA ARG A 186 13.13 1.05 -8.69
C ARG A 186 13.20 0.79 -7.18
N LEU A 187 12.99 1.82 -6.38
CA LEU A 187 12.99 1.70 -4.92
C LEU A 187 11.91 0.71 -4.41
N LEU A 188 10.70 0.77 -4.97
CA LEU A 188 9.62 -0.17 -4.63
C LEU A 188 9.96 -1.61 -5.08
N GLU A 189 10.56 -1.76 -6.26
CA GLU A 189 11.02 -3.06 -6.78
C GLU A 189 12.16 -3.66 -5.95
N GLU A 190 13.10 -2.85 -5.48
CA GLU A 190 14.15 -3.28 -4.55
C GLU A 190 13.57 -3.82 -3.24
N LEU A 191 12.54 -3.15 -2.69
CA LEU A 191 11.82 -3.65 -1.51
C LEU A 191 11.12 -4.99 -1.79
N ASN A 192 10.52 -5.14 -2.97
CA ASN A 192 9.92 -6.41 -3.38
C ASN A 192 10.98 -7.53 -3.53
N GLN A 193 12.13 -7.22 -4.12
CA GLN A 193 13.25 -8.18 -4.22
C GLN A 193 13.79 -8.62 -2.85
N GLN A 194 13.61 -7.78 -1.80
CA GLN A 194 13.92 -8.11 -0.42
C GLN A 194 12.82 -8.95 0.27
N GLY A 195 11.77 -9.33 -0.46
CA GLY A 195 10.70 -10.20 0.01
C GLY A 195 9.42 -9.50 0.46
N VAL A 196 9.34 -8.18 0.40
CA VAL A 196 8.10 -7.45 0.68
C VAL A 196 7.11 -7.64 -0.47
N THR A 197 5.88 -8.03 -0.19
CA THR A 197 4.83 -8.12 -1.22
C THR A 197 4.45 -6.72 -1.68
N LEU A 198 4.41 -6.50 -2.99
CA LEU A 198 4.10 -5.19 -3.57
C LEU A 198 2.81 -5.27 -4.40
N ILE A 199 1.82 -4.46 -4.01
CA ILE A 199 0.56 -4.32 -4.75
C ILE A 199 0.45 -2.87 -5.22
N VAL A 200 0.47 -2.65 -6.53
CA VAL A 200 0.41 -1.33 -7.15
C VAL A 200 -0.91 -1.17 -7.90
N VAL A 201 -1.72 -0.22 -7.49
CA VAL A 201 -2.87 0.23 -8.27
C VAL A 201 -2.40 1.30 -9.25
N THR A 202 -2.64 1.11 -10.53
CA THR A 202 -2.27 2.10 -11.55
C THR A 202 -3.15 1.98 -12.80
N HIS A 203 -3.33 3.10 -13.50
CA HIS A 203 -3.90 3.15 -14.84
C HIS A 203 -2.80 3.26 -15.93
N ASP A 204 -1.54 3.42 -15.54
CA ASP A 204 -0.40 3.48 -16.45
C ASP A 204 0.01 2.04 -16.84
N THR A 205 -0.20 1.69 -18.12
CA THR A 205 0.11 0.35 -18.64
C THR A 205 1.60 0.02 -18.60
N ALA A 206 2.47 1.03 -18.72
CA ALA A 206 3.92 0.82 -18.64
C ALA A 206 4.35 0.48 -17.20
N LEU A 207 3.70 1.07 -16.20
CA LEU A 207 3.92 0.71 -14.80
C LEU A 207 3.33 -0.67 -14.49
N GLY A 208 2.12 -0.96 -14.99
CA GLY A 208 1.49 -2.26 -14.84
C GLY A 208 2.33 -3.39 -15.40
N ALA A 209 2.97 -3.19 -16.57
CA ALA A 209 3.83 -4.17 -17.22
C ALA A 209 5.14 -4.50 -16.44
N ARG A 210 5.50 -3.73 -15.43
CA ARG A 210 6.65 -4.02 -14.56
C ARG A 210 6.35 -5.12 -13.54
N ALA A 211 5.07 -5.30 -13.19
CA ALA A 211 4.65 -6.35 -12.28
C ALA A 211 4.70 -7.73 -12.95
N ARG A 212 5.06 -8.76 -12.18
CA ARG A 212 5.05 -10.14 -12.67
C ARG A 212 3.64 -10.69 -12.86
N ARG A 213 2.66 -10.12 -12.14
CA ARG A 213 1.26 -10.50 -12.18
C ARG A 213 0.40 -9.26 -12.35
N GLN A 214 -0.54 -9.34 -13.28
CA GLN A 214 -1.45 -8.24 -13.60
C GLN A 214 -2.88 -8.71 -13.36
N LEU A 215 -3.62 -7.91 -12.61
CA LEU A 215 -5.04 -8.09 -12.32
C LEU A 215 -5.81 -6.99 -13.05
N LEU A 216 -6.80 -7.35 -13.86
CA LEU A 216 -7.69 -6.40 -14.52
C LEU A 216 -9.04 -6.39 -13.81
N MET A 217 -9.40 -5.24 -13.25
CA MET A 217 -10.70 -5.03 -12.62
C MET A 217 -11.65 -4.25 -13.53
N GLU A 218 -12.89 -4.72 -13.64
CA GLU A 218 -14.01 -4.03 -14.31
C GLU A 218 -15.29 -4.24 -13.51
N ASP A 219 -16.06 -3.18 -13.30
CA ASP A 219 -17.37 -3.20 -12.63
C ASP A 219 -17.39 -3.94 -11.26
N GLY A 220 -16.31 -3.84 -10.51
CA GLY A 220 -16.15 -4.47 -9.19
C GLY A 220 -15.76 -5.95 -9.23
N GLU A 221 -15.45 -6.49 -10.39
CA GLU A 221 -15.06 -7.89 -10.60
C GLU A 221 -13.61 -7.99 -11.11
N LEU A 222 -12.96 -9.11 -10.80
CA LEU A 222 -11.67 -9.47 -11.39
C LEU A 222 -11.92 -10.16 -12.73
N ARG A 223 -11.64 -9.47 -13.85
CA ARG A 223 -11.90 -9.99 -15.22
C ARG A 223 -10.73 -10.80 -15.77
N HIS A 224 -9.53 -10.49 -15.35
CA HIS A 224 -8.32 -11.19 -15.81
C HIS A 224 -7.28 -11.23 -14.69
N ASP A 225 -6.58 -12.35 -14.60
CA ASP A 225 -5.44 -12.58 -13.73
C ASP A 225 -4.36 -13.33 -14.54
N SER A 226 -3.24 -12.69 -14.78
CA SER A 226 -2.18 -13.26 -15.61
C SER A 226 -1.51 -14.53 -15.03
N ASN A 227 -1.80 -14.89 -13.77
CA ASN A 227 -1.32 -16.13 -13.16
C ASN A 227 -2.37 -17.27 -13.22
N ALA A 228 -3.58 -17.00 -13.70
CA ALA A 228 -4.67 -17.99 -13.78
C ALA A 228 -4.71 -18.74 -15.12
N GLU A 229 -3.71 -18.50 -16.02
CA GLU A 229 -3.54 -19.20 -17.29
C GLU A 229 -2.59 -20.40 -17.19
#